data_74bb0c7394e647da7083ff68ce09e994
#
_entry.id   74bb0c7394e647da7083ff68ce09e994
#
_cell.length_a   1.000
_cell.length_b   1.000
_cell.length_c   1.000
_cell.angle_alpha   90.00
_cell.angle_beta   90.00
_cell.angle_gamma   90.00
#
_symmetry.space_group_name_H-M   'P 1'
#
loop_
_entity.id
_entity.type
_entity.pdbx_description
1 polymer ?
#
loop_
_entity_poly.entity_id
_entity_poly.type
_entity_poly.pdbx_seq_one_letter_code
_entity_poly.pdbx_strand_id
1 'polypeptide(L)'
;MKKLIMLWLFTIISIVGLAQNTTKHLRYMGIPINGTITQFQAKLIAKGCVHDKLTSNSLGVGCLAFKGHFIDNKVSIFVYYDESTKIVYRVKTLIANISESIVDQKYNQIKNMLLQKYGMTYSRYGEQTGKESFSILVEGNELNPNMDLTSLPLSVNGFKGNIDLFIAMDETFLSYPFNYNLHIDYYDAINNEKHQNRGLEDL
;
A
#
# COMPACT_ATOMS: atom_id res chain seq x y z
N MET A 1 37.08 11.60 26.40
CA MET A 1 36.60 10.27 26.02
C MET A 1 35.22 9.92 26.61
N LYS A 2 34.93 10.10 27.89
CA LYS A 2 33.62 9.77 28.51
C LYS A 2 32.41 10.51 27.89
N LYS A 3 32.56 11.77 27.45
CA LYS A 3 31.48 12.54 26.82
C LYS A 3 31.13 12.04 25.40
N LEU A 4 32.09 11.51 24.65
CA LEU A 4 31.87 10.96 23.31
C LEU A 4 31.09 9.63 23.35
N ILE A 5 31.39 8.80 24.36
CA ILE A 5 30.67 7.51 24.57
C ILE A 5 29.22 7.75 24.94
N MET A 6 28.92 8.80 25.70
CA MET A 6 27.55 9.13 26.08
C MET A 6 26.71 9.63 24.89
N LEU A 7 27.32 10.34 23.95
CA LEU A 7 26.66 10.79 22.72
C LEU A 7 26.27 9.60 21.80
N TRP A 8 27.13 8.59 21.71
CA TRP A 8 26.88 7.36 20.95
C TRP A 8 25.76 6.52 21.58
N LEU A 9 25.65 6.47 22.91
CA LEU A 9 24.58 5.76 23.60
C LEU A 9 23.20 6.40 23.32
N PHE A 10 23.12 7.73 23.27
CA PHE A 10 21.86 8.43 22.97
C PHE A 10 21.39 8.22 21.52
N THR A 11 22.29 8.12 20.54
CA THR A 11 21.93 7.84 19.14
C THR A 11 21.40 6.41 18.94
N ILE A 12 21.92 5.44 19.67
CA ILE A 12 21.45 4.04 19.60
C ILE A 12 20.04 3.89 20.18
N ILE A 13 19.73 4.58 21.29
CA ILE A 13 18.39 4.52 21.92
C ILE A 13 17.32 5.14 21.00
N SER A 14 17.65 6.20 20.27
CA SER A 14 16.71 6.84 19.32
C SER A 14 16.36 5.95 18.13
N ILE A 15 17.28 5.06 17.70
CA ILE A 15 17.04 4.13 16.58
C ILE A 15 16.14 2.97 17.01
N VAL A 16 16.25 2.49 18.23
CA VAL A 16 15.44 1.38 18.76
C VAL A 16 13.97 1.79 18.95
N GLY A 17 13.71 3.02 19.41
CA GLY A 17 12.35 3.54 19.59
C GLY A 17 11.57 3.70 18.28
N LEU A 18 12.24 3.99 17.16
CA LEU A 18 11.63 4.08 15.84
C LEU A 18 11.36 2.69 15.21
N ALA A 19 12.12 1.65 15.59
CA ALA A 19 11.95 0.30 15.06
C ALA A 19 10.71 -0.40 15.64
N GLN A 20 10.31 -0.14 16.87
CA GLN A 20 9.18 -0.78 17.52
C GLN A 20 7.83 -0.37 16.94
N ASN A 21 7.67 0.87 16.45
CA ASN A 21 6.42 1.32 15.83
C ASN A 21 6.24 0.88 14.37
N THR A 22 7.29 0.39 13.71
CA THR A 22 7.23 0.00 12.29
C THR A 22 6.67 -1.40 12.05
N THR A 23 6.58 -2.23 13.08
CA THR A 23 6.10 -3.63 12.96
C THR A 23 4.59 -3.75 12.81
N LYS A 24 3.83 -2.74 13.27
CA LYS A 24 2.35 -2.73 13.23
C LYS A 24 1.76 -2.27 11.90
N HIS A 25 2.55 -1.62 11.05
CA HIS A 25 2.09 -1.05 9.79
C HIS A 25 2.45 -1.91 8.58
N LEU A 26 1.57 -1.92 7.59
CA LEU A 26 1.84 -2.51 6.29
C LEU A 26 3.01 -1.77 5.61
N ARG A 27 3.76 -2.48 4.75
CA ARG A 27 4.90 -1.90 4.04
C ARG A 27 4.71 -1.93 2.53
N TYR A 28 4.96 -0.80 1.89
CA TYR A 28 5.06 -0.65 0.44
C TYR A 28 6.53 -0.43 0.05
N MET A 29 7.09 -1.26 -0.83
CA MET A 29 8.51 -1.21 -1.23
C MET A 29 9.50 -1.16 -0.04
N GLY A 30 9.13 -1.80 1.09
CA GLY A 30 9.89 -1.75 2.35
C GLY A 30 9.68 -0.49 3.19
N ILE A 31 8.90 0.49 2.70
CA ILE A 31 8.53 1.71 3.43
C ILE A 31 7.27 1.43 4.24
N PRO A 32 7.24 1.60 5.57
CA PRO A 32 6.02 1.47 6.34
C PRO A 32 4.98 2.52 5.88
N ILE A 33 3.73 2.11 5.73
CA ILE A 33 2.61 3.01 5.41
C ILE A 33 2.18 3.71 6.71
N ASN A 34 3.06 4.58 7.18
CA ASN A 34 2.87 5.40 8.37
C ASN A 34 3.57 6.76 8.19
N GLY A 35 3.31 7.68 9.12
CA GLY A 35 3.86 9.02 9.06
C GLY A 35 3.18 9.91 8.02
N THR A 36 3.68 11.13 7.88
CA THR A 36 3.08 12.13 7.01
C THR A 36 3.41 11.90 5.54
N ILE A 37 2.57 12.44 4.65
CA ILE A 37 2.80 12.39 3.20
C ILE A 37 4.18 12.93 2.81
N THR A 38 4.66 13.99 3.46
CA THR A 38 6.00 14.55 3.21
C THR A 38 7.11 13.55 3.53
N GLN A 39 7.00 12.84 4.66
CA GLN A 39 7.97 11.82 5.05
C GLN A 39 7.93 10.61 4.10
N PHE A 40 6.73 10.19 3.70
CA PHE A 40 6.55 9.06 2.78
C PHE A 40 7.09 9.39 1.38
N GLN A 41 6.80 10.60 0.87
CA GLN A 41 7.34 11.12 -0.39
C GLN A 41 8.87 11.10 -0.41
N ALA A 42 9.52 11.61 0.65
CA ALA A 42 10.99 11.60 0.73
C ALA A 42 11.56 10.18 0.62
N LYS A 43 10.91 9.19 1.25
CA LYS A 43 11.32 7.78 1.18
C LYS A 43 11.09 7.18 -0.20
N LEU A 44 9.98 7.52 -0.90
CA LEU A 44 9.74 7.08 -2.28
C LEU A 44 10.79 7.66 -3.24
N ILE A 45 11.13 8.93 -3.10
CA ILE A 45 12.18 9.58 -3.91
C ILE A 45 13.53 8.89 -3.68
N ALA A 46 13.86 8.57 -2.42
CA ALA A 46 15.07 7.80 -2.10
C ALA A 46 15.10 6.38 -2.70
N LYS A 47 13.93 5.82 -3.06
CA LYS A 47 13.77 4.55 -3.80
C LYS A 47 13.79 4.72 -5.33
N GLY A 48 14.09 5.94 -5.84
CA GLY A 48 14.16 6.24 -7.27
C GLY A 48 12.81 6.59 -7.90
N CYS A 49 11.75 6.79 -7.11
CA CYS A 49 10.48 7.27 -7.65
C CYS A 49 10.55 8.79 -7.91
N VAL A 50 9.81 9.24 -8.93
CA VAL A 50 9.73 10.65 -9.33
C VAL A 50 8.32 11.16 -9.07
N HIS A 51 8.19 12.31 -8.41
CA HIS A 51 6.89 12.94 -8.18
C HIS A 51 6.26 13.41 -9.50
N ASP A 52 5.07 12.92 -9.82
CA ASP A 52 4.28 13.35 -10.97
C ASP A 52 3.36 14.52 -10.57
N LYS A 53 3.89 15.74 -10.67
CA LYS A 53 3.18 16.95 -10.26
C LYS A 53 1.92 17.21 -11.06
N LEU A 54 1.92 16.89 -12.37
CA LEU A 54 0.75 17.10 -13.23
C LEU A 54 -0.41 16.22 -12.79
N THR A 55 -0.16 14.93 -12.64
CA THR A 55 -1.17 13.98 -12.16
C THR A 55 -1.61 14.31 -10.73
N SER A 56 -0.67 14.65 -9.82
CA SER A 56 -1.01 15.06 -8.45
C SER A 56 -1.96 16.25 -8.39
N ASN A 57 -1.71 17.27 -9.23
CA ASN A 57 -2.57 18.46 -9.29
C ASN A 57 -3.97 18.15 -9.83
N SER A 58 -4.10 17.19 -10.75
CA SER A 58 -5.41 16.77 -11.28
C SER A 58 -6.22 15.92 -10.30
N LEU A 59 -5.56 15.22 -9.40
CA LEU A 59 -6.22 14.38 -8.37
C LEU A 59 -6.75 15.23 -7.19
N GLY A 60 -6.23 16.44 -7.01
CA GLY A 60 -6.59 17.30 -5.89
C GLY A 60 -5.93 16.93 -4.56
N VAL A 61 -6.52 17.43 -3.47
CA VAL A 61 -6.01 17.20 -2.11
C VAL A 61 -6.30 15.75 -1.68
N GLY A 62 -5.45 15.19 -0.84
CA GLY A 62 -5.62 13.82 -0.31
C GLY A 62 -4.89 12.74 -1.12
N CYS A 63 -4.33 13.05 -2.30
CA CYS A 63 -3.59 12.08 -3.10
C CYS A 63 -2.38 12.72 -3.80
N LEU A 64 -1.21 12.05 -3.77
CA LEU A 64 -0.06 12.39 -4.59
C LEU A 64 0.29 11.24 -5.53
N ALA A 65 0.69 11.59 -6.77
CA ALA A 65 1.11 10.65 -7.79
C ALA A 65 2.64 10.64 -7.96
N PHE A 66 3.19 9.45 -8.21
CA PHE A 66 4.59 9.24 -8.51
C PHE A 66 4.74 8.28 -9.68
N LYS A 67 5.87 8.35 -10.38
CA LYS A 67 6.32 7.37 -11.37
C LYS A 67 7.52 6.63 -10.82
N GLY A 68 7.59 5.33 -11.08
CA GLY A 68 8.70 4.50 -10.60
C GLY A 68 8.73 3.13 -11.24
N HIS A 69 9.46 2.21 -10.58
CA HIS A 69 9.48 0.80 -10.96
C HIS A 69 9.03 -0.06 -9.78
N PHE A 70 8.24 -1.07 -10.07
CA PHE A 70 7.75 -2.05 -9.10
C PHE A 70 7.73 -3.43 -9.77
N ILE A 71 8.47 -4.39 -9.20
CA ILE A 71 8.58 -5.76 -9.77
C ILE A 71 8.87 -5.70 -11.29
N ASP A 72 9.95 -5.01 -11.66
CA ASP A 72 10.42 -4.85 -13.05
C ASP A 72 9.44 -4.17 -14.02
N ASN A 73 8.35 -3.60 -13.52
CA ASN A 73 7.40 -2.85 -14.32
C ASN A 73 7.50 -1.36 -14.05
N LYS A 74 7.36 -0.55 -15.11
CA LYS A 74 7.09 0.89 -14.96
C LYS A 74 5.70 1.07 -14.40
N VAL A 75 5.57 1.88 -13.35
CA VAL A 75 4.30 2.05 -12.63
C VAL A 75 3.98 3.50 -12.35
N SER A 76 2.69 3.79 -12.26
CA SER A 76 2.17 4.95 -11.55
C SER A 76 1.83 4.54 -10.12
N ILE A 77 2.23 5.36 -9.15
CA ILE A 77 2.04 5.11 -7.72
C ILE A 77 1.20 6.26 -7.17
N PHE A 78 0.09 5.95 -6.55
CA PHE A 78 -0.82 6.91 -5.93
C PHE A 78 -0.76 6.72 -4.42
N VAL A 79 -0.41 7.79 -3.70
CA VAL A 79 -0.29 7.78 -2.24
C VAL A 79 -1.42 8.60 -1.66
N TYR A 80 -2.33 7.92 -0.96
CA TYR A 80 -3.49 8.55 -0.33
C TYR A 80 -3.18 8.86 1.13
N TYR A 81 -3.55 10.07 1.54
CA TYR A 81 -3.33 10.56 2.89
C TYR A 81 -4.56 11.33 3.40
N ASP A 82 -4.77 11.28 4.69
CA ASP A 82 -5.82 12.02 5.36
C ASP A 82 -5.52 13.53 5.29
N GLU A 83 -6.50 14.33 4.83
CA GLU A 83 -6.30 15.75 4.57
C GLU A 83 -6.01 16.57 5.82
N SER A 84 -6.56 16.19 6.97
CA SER A 84 -6.39 16.91 8.23
C SER A 84 -5.06 16.59 8.90
N THR A 85 -4.71 15.31 9.02
CA THR A 85 -3.49 14.84 9.71
C THR A 85 -2.28 14.70 8.80
N LYS A 86 -2.50 14.69 7.48
CA LYS A 86 -1.48 14.39 6.47
C LYS A 86 -0.88 12.99 6.59
N ILE A 87 -1.50 12.06 7.34
CA ILE A 87 -1.04 10.69 7.55
C ILE A 87 -1.43 9.83 6.34
N VAL A 88 -0.45 9.06 5.84
CA VAL A 88 -0.65 8.11 4.74
C VAL A 88 -1.40 6.89 5.26
N TYR A 89 -2.45 6.45 4.53
CA TYR A 89 -3.25 5.28 4.87
C TYR A 89 -3.35 4.24 3.75
N ARG A 90 -3.13 4.63 2.49
CA ARG A 90 -3.25 3.75 1.32
C ARG A 90 -2.19 4.08 0.28
N VAL A 91 -1.67 3.05 -0.40
CA VAL A 91 -0.81 3.19 -1.58
C VAL A 91 -1.32 2.29 -2.68
N LYS A 92 -1.67 2.88 -3.83
CA LYS A 92 -2.10 2.17 -5.03
C LYS A 92 -0.98 2.19 -6.08
N THR A 93 -0.70 1.04 -6.66
CA THR A 93 0.22 0.88 -7.79
C THR A 93 -0.57 0.49 -9.03
N LEU A 94 -0.28 1.14 -10.14
CA LEU A 94 -0.91 0.91 -11.43
C LEU A 94 0.15 0.53 -12.46
N ILE A 95 0.02 -0.66 -13.05
CA ILE A 95 0.70 -1.06 -14.27
C ILE A 95 -0.32 -0.88 -15.40
N ALA A 96 -0.11 0.13 -16.24
CA ALA A 96 -1.08 0.51 -17.26
C ALA A 96 -0.73 -0.08 -18.65
N ASN A 97 -1.71 -0.07 -19.54
CA ASN A 97 -1.57 -0.42 -20.96
C ASN A 97 -1.01 -1.83 -21.21
N ILE A 98 -1.53 -2.82 -20.50
CA ILE A 98 -1.14 -4.23 -20.67
C ILE A 98 -2.06 -4.84 -21.73
N SER A 99 -1.49 -5.49 -22.73
CA SER A 99 -2.31 -6.21 -23.74
C SER A 99 -3.02 -7.42 -23.11
N GLU A 100 -4.17 -7.76 -23.64
CA GLU A 100 -4.99 -8.90 -23.19
C GLU A 100 -4.17 -10.21 -23.16
N SER A 101 -3.27 -10.41 -24.12
CA SER A 101 -2.47 -11.63 -24.24
C SER A 101 -1.49 -11.87 -23.10
N ILE A 102 -1.10 -10.82 -22.32
CA ILE A 102 -0.09 -10.94 -21.26
C ILE A 102 -0.60 -10.50 -19.88
N VAL A 103 -1.80 -9.92 -19.78
CA VAL A 103 -2.29 -9.38 -18.49
C VAL A 103 -2.47 -10.48 -17.45
N ASP A 104 -3.03 -11.63 -17.83
CA ASP A 104 -3.26 -12.75 -16.92
C ASP A 104 -1.93 -13.37 -16.45
N GLN A 105 -0.91 -13.42 -17.33
CA GLN A 105 0.42 -13.87 -16.96
C GLN A 105 1.04 -12.94 -15.91
N LYS A 106 0.97 -11.62 -16.11
CA LYS A 106 1.47 -10.62 -15.15
C LYS A 106 0.73 -10.68 -13.82
N TYR A 107 -0.60 -10.79 -13.88
CA TYR A 107 -1.43 -10.97 -12.69
C TYR A 107 -0.97 -12.19 -11.88
N ASN A 108 -0.86 -13.35 -12.51
CA ASN A 108 -0.46 -14.57 -11.83
C ASN A 108 0.97 -14.50 -11.29
N GLN A 109 1.90 -13.84 -11.99
CA GLN A 109 3.26 -13.60 -11.49
C GLN A 109 3.23 -12.80 -10.19
N ILE A 110 2.52 -11.67 -10.15
CA ILE A 110 2.44 -10.81 -8.97
C ILE A 110 1.68 -11.50 -7.83
N LYS A 111 0.57 -12.18 -8.14
CA LYS A 111 -0.18 -12.99 -7.16
C LYS A 111 0.72 -14.02 -6.46
N ASN A 112 1.50 -14.78 -7.23
CA ASN A 112 2.40 -15.77 -6.67
C ASN A 112 3.50 -15.15 -5.79
N MET A 113 4.04 -13.98 -6.17
CA MET A 113 4.99 -13.27 -5.33
C MET A 113 4.38 -12.77 -4.02
N LEU A 114 3.13 -12.30 -4.04
CA LEU A 114 2.40 -11.91 -2.83
C LEU A 114 2.14 -13.12 -1.94
N LEU A 115 1.70 -14.25 -2.51
CA LEU A 115 1.49 -15.51 -1.78
C LEU A 115 2.80 -16.04 -1.16
N GLN A 116 3.90 -15.98 -1.89
CA GLN A 116 5.21 -16.39 -1.38
C GLN A 116 5.66 -15.52 -0.20
N LYS A 117 5.39 -14.21 -0.27
CA LYS A 117 5.83 -13.24 0.74
C LYS A 117 4.94 -13.23 1.99
N TYR A 118 3.64 -13.36 1.83
CA TYR A 118 2.67 -13.15 2.91
C TYR A 118 1.91 -14.41 3.33
N GLY A 119 2.07 -15.52 2.60
CA GLY A 119 1.38 -16.78 2.85
C GLY A 119 -0.03 -16.84 2.24
N MET A 120 -0.68 -17.97 2.43
CA MET A 120 -2.01 -18.26 1.84
C MET A 120 -3.16 -18.23 2.84
N THR A 121 -2.88 -18.18 4.14
CA THR A 121 -3.86 -18.45 5.21
C THR A 121 -5.07 -17.51 5.15
N TYR A 122 -4.85 -16.24 4.82
CA TYR A 122 -5.89 -15.21 4.77
C TYR A 122 -6.06 -14.60 3.38
N SER A 123 -5.86 -15.38 2.33
CA SER A 123 -6.11 -14.93 0.95
C SER A 123 -7.56 -15.18 0.54
N ARG A 124 -8.12 -14.26 -0.23
CA ARG A 124 -9.46 -14.35 -0.82
C ARG A 124 -9.37 -14.21 -2.32
N TYR A 125 -10.21 -14.95 -3.01
CA TYR A 125 -10.36 -14.87 -4.46
C TYR A 125 -11.74 -14.34 -4.79
N GLY A 126 -11.84 -13.58 -5.86
CA GLY A 126 -13.09 -13.02 -6.34
C GLY A 126 -13.00 -12.72 -7.84
N GLU A 127 -14.03 -12.11 -8.36
CA GLU A 127 -14.10 -11.63 -9.73
C GLU A 127 -14.45 -10.15 -9.71
N GLN A 128 -13.71 -9.35 -10.45
CA GLN A 128 -13.97 -7.93 -10.60
C GLN A 128 -13.91 -7.57 -12.09
N THR A 129 -14.96 -6.95 -12.61
CA THR A 129 -15.05 -6.57 -14.04
C THR A 129 -14.82 -7.74 -15.02
N GLY A 130 -15.30 -8.96 -14.68
CA GLY A 130 -15.12 -10.16 -15.50
C GLY A 130 -13.71 -10.77 -15.48
N LYS A 131 -12.86 -10.33 -14.58
CA LYS A 131 -11.49 -10.85 -14.38
C LYS A 131 -11.26 -11.21 -12.91
N GLU A 132 -10.33 -12.14 -12.70
CA GLU A 132 -9.93 -12.54 -11.35
C GLU A 132 -9.48 -11.37 -10.49
N SER A 133 -9.90 -11.37 -9.24
CA SER A 133 -9.37 -10.52 -8.18
C SER A 133 -8.82 -11.37 -7.03
N PHE A 134 -7.86 -10.81 -6.32
CA PHE A 134 -7.19 -11.47 -5.22
C PHE A 134 -6.93 -10.47 -4.10
N SER A 135 -7.24 -10.84 -2.88
CA SER A 135 -6.95 -10.06 -1.67
C SER A 135 -6.21 -10.92 -0.67
N ILE A 136 -5.21 -10.36 -0.03
CA ILE A 136 -4.47 -11.00 1.05
C ILE A 136 -4.45 -10.11 2.29
N LEU A 137 -4.85 -10.67 3.43
CA LEU A 137 -4.72 -10.03 4.73
C LEU A 137 -3.32 -10.28 5.27
N VAL A 138 -2.59 -9.21 5.57
CA VAL A 138 -1.20 -9.27 6.03
C VAL A 138 -1.17 -9.34 7.54
N GLU A 139 -0.69 -10.46 8.07
CA GLU A 139 -0.59 -10.73 9.51
C GLU A 139 0.30 -9.71 10.23
N GLY A 140 -0.16 -9.34 11.43
CA GLY A 140 0.63 -8.65 12.44
C GLY A 140 1.36 -9.63 13.36
N ASN A 141 2.04 -9.09 14.36
CA ASN A 141 2.74 -9.89 15.36
C ASN A 141 1.80 -10.36 16.49
N GLU A 142 0.61 -9.76 16.60
CA GLU A 142 -0.36 -9.98 17.68
C GLU A 142 -1.72 -10.23 17.03
N LEU A 143 -1.97 -11.45 16.58
CA LEU A 143 -3.29 -11.84 16.08
C LEU A 143 -4.25 -12.09 17.24
N ASN A 144 -5.48 -11.62 17.10
CA ASN A 144 -6.57 -11.95 18.01
C ASN A 144 -7.00 -13.40 17.76
N PRO A 145 -6.90 -14.31 18.76
CA PRO A 145 -7.30 -15.71 18.58
C PRO A 145 -8.80 -15.88 18.29
N ASN A 146 -9.63 -14.91 18.67
CA ASN A 146 -11.07 -14.89 18.41
C ASN A 146 -11.42 -13.93 17.26
N MET A 147 -10.56 -13.85 16.25
CA MET A 147 -10.73 -12.92 15.15
C MET A 147 -12.06 -13.12 14.41
N ASP A 148 -12.74 -12.01 14.16
CA ASP A 148 -13.92 -11.93 13.32
C ASP A 148 -13.58 -11.10 12.08
N LEU A 149 -13.47 -11.77 10.94
CA LEU A 149 -13.13 -11.13 9.66
C LEU A 149 -14.32 -10.41 9.01
N THR A 150 -15.50 -10.51 9.60
CA THR A 150 -16.73 -9.97 9.00
C THR A 150 -17.22 -8.68 9.64
N SER A 151 -16.98 -8.49 10.92
CA SER A 151 -17.58 -7.41 11.72
C SER A 151 -16.57 -6.51 12.44
N LEU A 152 -15.36 -6.99 12.73
CA LEU A 152 -14.35 -6.20 13.45
C LEU A 152 -13.31 -5.60 12.51
N PRO A 153 -12.80 -4.39 12.84
CA PRO A 153 -11.69 -3.77 12.12
C PRO A 153 -10.46 -4.68 12.06
N LEU A 154 -9.73 -4.63 10.95
CA LEU A 154 -8.54 -5.47 10.74
C LEU A 154 -7.45 -5.25 11.79
N SER A 155 -7.29 -4.01 12.29
CA SER A 155 -6.32 -3.68 13.32
C SER A 155 -6.65 -4.34 14.67
N VAL A 156 -7.93 -4.47 15.01
CA VAL A 156 -8.41 -5.14 16.23
C VAL A 156 -8.09 -6.63 16.18
N ASN A 157 -8.14 -7.23 14.99
CA ASN A 157 -7.79 -8.63 14.77
C ASN A 157 -6.28 -8.88 14.62
N GLY A 158 -5.45 -7.84 14.75
CA GLY A 158 -3.99 -7.95 14.68
C GLY A 158 -3.41 -7.97 13.28
N PHE A 159 -4.18 -7.63 12.23
CA PHE A 159 -3.66 -7.49 10.88
C PHE A 159 -2.98 -6.14 10.67
N LYS A 160 -1.91 -6.13 9.85
CA LYS A 160 -1.23 -4.91 9.40
C LYS A 160 -2.01 -4.17 8.32
N GLY A 161 -2.85 -4.90 7.59
CA GLY A 161 -3.64 -4.36 6.49
C GLY A 161 -3.99 -5.43 5.48
N ASN A 162 -4.52 -4.99 4.34
CA ASN A 162 -4.78 -5.86 3.21
C ASN A 162 -4.09 -5.34 1.94
N ILE A 163 -3.86 -6.27 1.01
CA ILE A 163 -3.34 -5.98 -0.32
C ILE A 163 -4.32 -6.58 -1.32
N ASP A 164 -4.90 -5.73 -2.18
CA ASP A 164 -5.80 -6.14 -3.23
C ASP A 164 -5.06 -6.11 -4.57
N LEU A 165 -5.22 -7.17 -5.36
CA LEU A 165 -4.70 -7.29 -6.72
C LEU A 165 -5.87 -7.58 -7.65
N PHE A 166 -6.05 -6.75 -8.68
CA PHE A 166 -7.12 -6.93 -9.66
C PHE A 166 -6.76 -6.34 -11.02
N ILE A 167 -7.43 -6.86 -12.05
CA ILE A 167 -7.34 -6.38 -13.42
C ILE A 167 -8.58 -5.53 -13.71
N ALA A 168 -8.37 -4.35 -14.30
CA ALA A 168 -9.44 -3.52 -14.84
C ALA A 168 -9.20 -3.24 -16.31
N MET A 169 -10.28 -3.21 -17.10
CA MET A 169 -10.21 -2.77 -18.51
C MET A 169 -9.84 -1.28 -18.54
N ASP A 170 -9.01 -0.88 -19.49
CA ASP A 170 -8.72 0.53 -19.72
C ASP A 170 -9.88 1.13 -20.55
N GLU A 171 -10.76 1.84 -19.87
CA GLU A 171 -11.96 2.45 -20.48
C GLU A 171 -11.63 3.62 -21.41
N THR A 172 -10.38 4.09 -21.45
CA THR A 172 -9.97 5.17 -22.36
C THR A 172 -9.86 4.72 -23.81
N PHE A 173 -9.77 3.40 -24.04
CA PHE A 173 -9.71 2.79 -25.37
C PHE A 173 -10.90 1.85 -25.58
N LEU A 174 -11.99 2.37 -26.14
CA LEU A 174 -13.21 1.59 -26.45
C LEU A 174 -13.11 0.74 -27.71
N SER A 175 -11.92 0.64 -28.33
CA SER A 175 -11.71 -0.12 -29.56
C SER A 175 -10.72 -1.28 -29.34
N TYR A 176 -11.02 -2.42 -29.94
CA TYR A 176 -10.12 -3.58 -29.99
C TYR A 176 -8.78 -3.23 -30.69
N PRO A 177 -7.60 -3.71 -30.19
CA PRO A 177 -7.43 -4.59 -29.03
C PRO A 177 -7.57 -3.85 -27.70
N PHE A 178 -8.30 -4.47 -26.76
CA PHE A 178 -8.46 -3.91 -25.41
C PHE A 178 -7.14 -3.93 -24.64
N ASN A 179 -6.87 -2.84 -23.96
CA ASN A 179 -5.79 -2.75 -23.00
C ASN A 179 -6.36 -2.88 -21.58
N TYR A 180 -5.53 -3.40 -20.69
CA TYR A 180 -5.88 -3.63 -19.31
C TYR A 180 -4.90 -2.91 -18.38
N ASN A 181 -5.40 -2.57 -17.21
CA ASN A 181 -4.66 -2.01 -16.12
C ASN A 181 -4.61 -3.03 -14.99
N LEU A 182 -3.42 -3.28 -14.44
CA LEU A 182 -3.25 -4.13 -13.27
C LEU A 182 -3.04 -3.24 -12.05
N HIS A 183 -3.91 -3.39 -11.07
CA HIS A 183 -3.94 -2.60 -9.85
C HIS A 183 -3.45 -3.42 -8.67
N ILE A 184 -2.62 -2.82 -7.81
CA ILE A 184 -2.14 -3.38 -6.56
C ILE A 184 -2.36 -2.34 -5.48
N ASP A 185 -3.32 -2.56 -4.61
CA ASP A 185 -3.75 -1.63 -3.58
C ASP A 185 -3.31 -2.11 -2.19
N TYR A 186 -2.58 -1.29 -1.47
CA TYR A 186 -2.10 -1.52 -0.10
C TYR A 186 -2.87 -0.65 0.87
N TYR A 187 -3.65 -1.25 1.76
CA TYR A 187 -4.39 -0.56 2.81
C TYR A 187 -3.78 -0.86 4.18
N ASP A 188 -3.24 0.15 4.85
CA ASP A 188 -2.78 0.01 6.23
C ASP A 188 -3.96 -0.04 7.18
N ALA A 189 -4.07 -1.10 8.00
CA ALA A 189 -5.24 -1.31 8.84
C ALA A 189 -5.49 -0.14 9.79
N ILE A 190 -4.46 0.27 10.55
CA ILE A 190 -4.58 1.30 11.60
C ILE A 190 -4.92 2.66 11.00
N ASN A 191 -4.21 3.07 9.94
CA ASN A 191 -4.37 4.41 9.40
C ASN A 191 -5.62 4.53 8.51
N ASN A 192 -6.00 3.44 7.80
CA ASN A 192 -7.21 3.42 7.00
C ASN A 192 -8.46 3.47 7.90
N GLU A 193 -8.50 2.72 9.00
CA GLU A 193 -9.60 2.76 9.97
C GLU A 193 -9.73 4.14 10.63
N LYS A 194 -8.62 4.77 11.02
CA LYS A 194 -8.65 6.14 11.55
C LYS A 194 -9.16 7.16 10.54
N HIS A 195 -8.82 6.99 9.26
CA HIS A 195 -9.32 7.85 8.20
C HIS A 195 -10.82 7.67 7.99
N GLN A 196 -11.30 6.42 7.95
CA GLN A 196 -12.72 6.08 7.80
C GLN A 196 -13.56 6.60 8.98
N ASN A 197 -13.11 6.40 10.23
CA ASN A 197 -13.82 6.83 11.41
C ASN A 197 -13.99 8.34 11.48
N ARG A 198 -13.00 9.13 11.02
CA ARG A 198 -13.17 10.60 10.94
C ARG A 198 -14.23 11.02 9.95
N GLY A 199 -14.31 10.36 8.78
CA GLY A 199 -15.40 10.65 7.84
C GLY A 199 -16.79 10.37 8.41
N LEU A 200 -16.91 9.52 9.44
CA LEU A 200 -18.16 9.26 10.16
C LEU A 200 -18.43 10.30 11.26
N GLU A 201 -17.39 10.89 11.86
CA GLU A 201 -17.53 11.95 12.88
C GLU A 201 -18.01 13.29 12.26
N ASP A 202 -17.80 13.48 10.96
CA ASP A 202 -18.22 14.67 10.20
C ASP A 202 -19.66 14.58 9.66
N LEU A 203 -20.40 13.46 9.91
CA LEU A 203 -21.80 13.23 9.54
C LEU A 203 -22.75 13.55 10.67
#